data_0db618880c6d444bd68da2ed211d5f0c
#
_entry.id   0db618880c6d444bd68da2ed211d5f0c
#
_cell.length_a   1.000
_cell.length_b   1.000
_cell.length_c   1.000
_cell.angle_alpha   90.00
_cell.angle_beta   90.00
_cell.angle_gamma   90.00
#
_symmetry.space_group_name_H-M   'P 1'
#
loop_
_entity.id
_entity.type
_entity.pdbx_description
1 polymer ?
#
loop_
_entity_poly.entity_id
_entity_poly.type
_entity_poly.pdbx_seq_one_letter_code
_entity_poly.pdbx_strand_id
1 'polypeptide(L)'
;AVQILSNLAELELENRSLLRMLGYKLRYMGELRQARFIFETVKTLFPEEPQSYRDLALVLDELGESQKAFDMYREVLERPMPRRFTGVEQIVLVELNRLVSRSRAAGVKLDTGGLNPAFLQPVEADLRVVINWDTDASDMDLWVTDITGEKCYYSHRLTTHGGHLSRDVTQGYGPEEYLVRKALPGPYLVQTHYYGTRSQKMLAPVTLYAEVYTD
;
A
#
# COMPACT_ATOMS: atom_id res chain seq x y z
N ALA A 1 -7.96 -7.56 -23.48
CA ALA A 1 -7.83 -7.76 -22.01
C ALA A 1 -8.43 -6.57 -21.25
N VAL A 2 -7.97 -5.34 -21.47
CA VAL A 2 -8.42 -4.12 -20.74
C VAL A 2 -9.94 -3.94 -20.81
N GLN A 3 -10.54 -4.06 -21.97
CA GLN A 3 -11.99 -3.90 -22.16
C GLN A 3 -12.81 -4.96 -21.39
N ILE A 4 -12.29 -6.19 -21.31
CA ILE A 4 -12.94 -7.26 -20.52
C ILE A 4 -12.90 -6.91 -19.04
N LEU A 5 -11.75 -6.42 -18.55
CA LEU A 5 -11.59 -6.02 -17.15
C LEU A 5 -12.49 -4.83 -16.79
N SER A 6 -12.65 -3.85 -17.69
CA SER A 6 -13.55 -2.71 -17.46
C SER A 6 -15.02 -3.15 -17.43
N ASN A 7 -15.43 -4.01 -18.34
CA ASN A 7 -16.81 -4.54 -18.36
C ASN A 7 -17.10 -5.36 -17.09
N LEU A 8 -16.14 -6.13 -16.60
CA LEU A 8 -16.30 -6.90 -15.38
C LEU A 8 -16.48 -5.99 -14.16
N ALA A 9 -15.74 -4.87 -14.10
CA ALA A 9 -15.91 -3.88 -13.04
C ALA A 9 -17.32 -3.24 -13.04
N GLU A 10 -17.88 -2.98 -14.19
CA GLU A 10 -19.24 -2.40 -14.33
C GLU A 10 -20.35 -3.37 -13.89
N LEU A 11 -20.14 -4.68 -14.03
CA LEU A 11 -21.11 -5.71 -13.65
C LEU A 11 -21.14 -6.03 -12.16
N GLU A 12 -20.06 -5.77 -11.43
CA GLU A 12 -19.85 -6.22 -10.05
C GLU A 12 -19.39 -5.08 -9.13
N LEU A 13 -20.06 -3.92 -9.22
CA LEU A 13 -19.67 -2.71 -8.46
C LEU A 13 -19.69 -2.89 -6.94
N GLU A 14 -20.46 -3.83 -6.41
CA GLU A 14 -20.50 -4.12 -4.97
C GLU A 14 -19.39 -5.09 -4.51
N ASN A 15 -18.68 -5.70 -5.46
CA ASN A 15 -17.64 -6.65 -5.15
C ASN A 15 -16.29 -5.95 -4.90
N ARG A 16 -16.05 -5.55 -3.66
CA ARG A 16 -14.85 -4.83 -3.20
C ARG A 16 -13.55 -5.51 -3.62
N SER A 17 -13.47 -6.82 -3.42
CA SER A 17 -12.28 -7.62 -3.74
C SER A 17 -12.01 -7.64 -5.24
N LEU A 18 -13.05 -7.81 -6.04
CA LEU A 18 -12.93 -7.81 -7.50
C LEU A 18 -12.46 -6.45 -8.03
N LEU A 19 -13.05 -5.35 -7.55
CA LEU A 19 -12.65 -4.00 -7.97
C LEU A 19 -11.19 -3.73 -7.62
N ARG A 20 -10.74 -4.08 -6.42
CA ARG A 20 -9.33 -3.90 -6.03
C ARG A 20 -8.39 -4.77 -6.86
N MET A 21 -8.71 -6.03 -7.04
CA MET A 21 -7.95 -6.93 -7.91
C MET A 21 -7.80 -6.37 -9.32
N LEU A 22 -8.90 -5.85 -9.90
CA LEU A 22 -8.88 -5.21 -11.22
C LEU A 22 -8.01 -3.94 -11.22
N GLY A 23 -8.14 -3.08 -10.22
CA GLY A 23 -7.34 -1.87 -10.07
C GLY A 23 -5.84 -2.17 -9.99
N TYR A 24 -5.43 -3.10 -9.12
CA TYR A 24 -4.04 -3.53 -9.01
C TYR A 24 -3.53 -4.18 -10.30
N LYS A 25 -4.34 -5.02 -10.94
CA LYS A 25 -3.96 -5.66 -12.20
C LYS A 25 -3.72 -4.65 -13.32
N LEU A 26 -4.61 -3.66 -13.45
CA LEU A 26 -4.47 -2.59 -14.43
C LEU A 26 -3.23 -1.72 -14.12
N ARG A 27 -3.00 -1.36 -12.86
CA ARG A 27 -1.80 -0.62 -12.43
C ARG A 27 -0.53 -1.41 -12.76
N TYR A 28 -0.46 -2.70 -12.46
CA TYR A 28 0.67 -3.56 -12.79
C TYR A 28 0.93 -3.66 -14.30
N MET A 29 -0.13 -3.61 -15.13
CA MET A 29 -0.03 -3.62 -16.58
C MET A 29 0.36 -2.25 -17.18
N GLY A 30 0.52 -1.21 -16.36
CA GLY A 30 0.80 0.16 -16.81
C GLY A 30 -0.44 0.91 -17.34
N GLU A 31 -1.62 0.34 -17.21
CA GLU A 31 -2.90 0.93 -17.63
C GLU A 31 -3.42 1.91 -16.55
N LEU A 32 -2.61 2.93 -16.27
CA LEU A 32 -2.78 3.80 -15.11
C LEU A 32 -4.09 4.61 -15.15
N ARG A 33 -4.57 5.03 -16.33
CA ARG A 33 -5.82 5.78 -16.45
C ARG A 33 -7.03 4.92 -16.07
N GLN A 34 -7.01 3.65 -16.49
CA GLN A 34 -8.06 2.69 -16.18
C GLN A 34 -7.98 2.28 -14.70
N ALA A 35 -6.78 2.05 -14.17
CA ALA A 35 -6.56 1.79 -12.75
C ALA A 35 -7.08 2.95 -11.88
N ARG A 36 -6.80 4.19 -12.28
CA ARG A 36 -7.35 5.38 -11.63
C ARG A 36 -8.88 5.36 -11.58
N PHE A 37 -9.53 5.11 -12.70
CA PHE A 37 -11.01 5.04 -12.75
C PHE A 37 -11.56 4.00 -11.77
N ILE A 38 -10.95 2.80 -11.71
CA ILE A 38 -11.35 1.76 -10.76
C ILE A 38 -11.14 2.23 -9.32
N PHE A 39 -10.00 2.81 -8.96
CA PHE A 39 -9.75 3.25 -7.59
C PHE A 39 -10.55 4.50 -7.19
N GLU A 40 -10.91 5.38 -8.12
CA GLU A 40 -11.89 6.45 -7.88
C GLU A 40 -13.27 5.87 -7.55
N THR A 41 -13.68 4.80 -8.26
CA THR A 41 -14.92 4.06 -7.96
C THR A 41 -14.84 3.40 -6.58
N VAL A 42 -13.75 2.70 -6.27
CA VAL A 42 -13.53 2.08 -4.96
C VAL A 42 -13.61 3.12 -3.85
N LYS A 43 -12.93 4.27 -3.99
CA LYS A 43 -13.00 5.36 -3.00
C LYS A 43 -14.43 5.90 -2.81
N THR A 44 -15.19 5.99 -3.89
CA THR A 44 -16.57 6.51 -3.84
C THR A 44 -17.51 5.53 -3.14
N LEU A 45 -17.34 4.23 -3.39
CA LEU A 45 -18.20 3.19 -2.83
C LEU A 45 -17.79 2.79 -1.39
N PHE A 46 -16.51 2.89 -1.06
CA PHE A 46 -15.94 2.45 0.23
C PHE A 46 -15.09 3.55 0.88
N PRO A 47 -15.69 4.71 1.20
CA PRO A 47 -14.94 5.87 1.71
C PRO A 47 -14.44 5.69 3.15
N GLU A 48 -14.89 4.67 3.86
CA GLU A 48 -14.45 4.35 5.21
C GLU A 48 -13.13 3.57 5.27
N GLU A 49 -12.65 3.09 4.11
CA GLU A 49 -11.43 2.28 4.02
C GLU A 49 -10.22 3.15 3.65
N PRO A 50 -9.18 3.25 4.49
CA PRO A 50 -7.99 4.06 4.18
C PRO A 50 -7.27 3.58 2.92
N GLN A 51 -7.32 2.27 2.62
CA GLN A 51 -6.76 1.69 1.41
C GLN A 51 -7.40 2.29 0.13
N SER A 52 -8.68 2.69 0.18
CA SER A 52 -9.36 3.30 -0.97
C SER A 52 -8.70 4.61 -1.41
N TYR A 53 -8.21 5.39 -0.47
CA TYR A 53 -7.47 6.64 -0.74
C TYR A 53 -6.02 6.35 -1.09
N ARG A 54 -5.38 5.44 -0.36
CA ARG A 54 -3.99 5.05 -0.60
C ARG A 54 -3.79 4.48 -2.01
N ASP A 55 -4.63 3.55 -2.42
CA ASP A 55 -4.53 2.90 -3.73
C ASP A 55 -4.71 3.91 -4.87
N LEU A 56 -5.64 4.86 -4.71
CA LEU A 56 -5.81 5.97 -5.65
C LEU A 56 -4.59 6.89 -5.65
N ALA A 57 -4.03 7.21 -4.48
CA ALA A 57 -2.84 8.06 -4.37
C ALA A 57 -1.64 7.47 -5.11
N LEU A 58 -1.40 6.16 -5.00
CA LEU A 58 -0.32 5.47 -5.70
C LEU A 58 -0.45 5.62 -7.21
N VAL A 59 -1.65 5.46 -7.77
CA VAL A 59 -1.88 5.61 -9.22
C VAL A 59 -1.76 7.07 -9.66
N LEU A 60 -2.25 8.02 -8.87
CA LEU A 60 -2.12 9.45 -9.17
C LEU A 60 -0.65 9.89 -9.17
N ASP A 61 0.15 9.36 -8.26
CA ASP A 61 1.58 9.61 -8.21
C ASP A 61 2.30 9.07 -9.47
N GLU A 62 2.00 7.86 -9.90
CA GLU A 62 2.53 7.26 -11.13
C GLU A 62 2.09 8.00 -12.40
N LEU A 63 0.92 8.65 -12.37
CA LEU A 63 0.44 9.53 -13.43
C LEU A 63 1.10 10.93 -13.42
N GLY A 64 1.95 11.23 -12.43
CA GLY A 64 2.56 12.54 -12.23
C GLY A 64 1.61 13.59 -11.64
N GLU A 65 0.43 13.19 -11.16
CA GLU A 65 -0.54 14.07 -10.52
C GLU A 65 -0.24 14.24 -9.03
N SER A 66 0.99 14.66 -8.72
CA SER A 66 1.57 14.62 -7.36
C SER A 66 0.75 15.38 -6.31
N GLN A 67 0.11 16.51 -6.67
CA GLN A 67 -0.74 17.24 -5.72
C GLN A 67 -1.97 16.42 -5.35
N LYS A 68 -2.63 15.81 -6.32
CA LYS A 68 -3.80 14.98 -6.05
C LYS A 68 -3.44 13.73 -5.24
N ALA A 69 -2.28 13.12 -5.52
CA ALA A 69 -1.77 12.01 -4.72
C ALA A 69 -1.54 12.43 -3.27
N PHE A 70 -0.90 13.60 -3.05
CA PHE A 70 -0.71 14.17 -1.73
C PHE A 70 -2.04 14.38 -0.99
N ASP A 71 -3.05 14.94 -1.66
CA ASP A 71 -4.37 15.17 -1.09
C ASP A 71 -5.06 13.87 -0.66
N MET A 72 -4.90 12.79 -1.44
CA MET A 72 -5.45 11.48 -1.07
C MET A 72 -4.74 10.88 0.16
N TYR A 73 -3.42 10.99 0.26
CA TYR A 73 -2.69 10.56 1.45
C TYR A 73 -3.06 11.38 2.68
N ARG A 74 -3.22 12.71 2.53
CA ARG A 74 -3.64 13.60 3.60
C ARG A 74 -5.01 13.21 4.16
N GLU A 75 -5.96 12.86 3.30
CA GLU A 75 -7.28 12.37 3.71
C GLU A 75 -7.20 11.16 4.67
N VAL A 76 -6.25 10.24 4.46
CA VAL A 76 -6.04 9.10 5.38
C VAL A 76 -5.52 9.56 6.74
N LEU A 77 -4.63 10.55 6.76
CA LEU A 77 -3.97 11.01 7.99
C LEU A 77 -4.86 11.93 8.84
N GLU A 78 -5.81 12.63 8.22
CA GLU A 78 -6.67 13.61 8.90
C GLU A 78 -8.04 13.04 9.29
N ARG A 79 -8.46 11.93 8.68
CA ARG A 79 -9.77 11.31 8.94
C ARG A 79 -9.70 10.25 10.04
N PRO A 80 -10.72 10.17 10.90
CA PRO A 80 -10.86 9.02 11.79
C PRO A 80 -11.20 7.77 10.95
N MET A 81 -10.32 6.79 10.99
CA MET A 81 -10.53 5.51 10.30
C MET A 81 -11.00 4.42 11.27
N PRO A 82 -11.79 3.43 10.82
CA PRO A 82 -12.18 2.31 11.66
C PRO A 82 -10.99 1.57 12.24
N ARG A 83 -11.08 1.16 13.51
CA ARG A 83 -9.98 0.52 14.25
C ARG A 83 -9.39 -0.72 13.57
N ARG A 84 -10.18 -1.41 12.75
CA ARG A 84 -9.71 -2.59 12.00
C ARG A 84 -8.58 -2.28 11.02
N PHE A 85 -8.42 -1.02 10.64
CA PHE A 85 -7.38 -0.56 9.71
C PHE A 85 -6.22 0.16 10.40
N THR A 86 -6.12 0.07 11.73
CA THR A 86 -5.03 0.71 12.47
C THR A 86 -3.67 0.22 11.99
N GLY A 87 -2.78 1.14 11.66
CA GLY A 87 -1.43 0.87 11.14
C GLY A 87 -1.26 1.29 9.68
N VAL A 88 -2.34 1.33 8.89
CA VAL A 88 -2.29 1.79 7.49
C VAL A 88 -1.79 3.23 7.40
N GLU A 89 -2.17 4.08 8.35
CA GLU A 89 -1.74 5.48 8.43
C GLU A 89 -0.21 5.63 8.53
N GLN A 90 0.48 4.69 9.16
CA GLN A 90 1.95 4.72 9.28
C GLN A 90 2.61 4.50 7.91
N ILE A 91 2.08 3.56 7.13
CA ILE A 91 2.57 3.27 5.79
C ILE A 91 2.25 4.42 4.84
N VAL A 92 1.03 4.97 4.93
CA VAL A 92 0.64 6.16 4.17
C VAL A 92 1.55 7.34 4.48
N LEU A 93 1.96 7.52 5.73
CA LEU A 93 2.89 8.57 6.12
C LEU A 93 4.27 8.41 5.45
N VAL A 94 4.77 7.19 5.35
CA VAL A 94 6.01 6.88 4.60
C VAL A 94 5.84 7.25 3.12
N GLU A 95 4.74 6.84 2.49
CA GLU A 95 4.46 7.09 1.07
C GLU A 95 4.29 8.58 0.77
N LEU A 96 3.57 9.31 1.62
CA LEU A 96 3.43 10.78 1.52
C LEU A 96 4.79 11.47 1.58
N ASN A 97 5.65 11.10 2.53
CA ASN A 97 6.97 11.73 2.66
C ASN A 97 7.90 11.39 1.49
N ARG A 98 7.83 10.18 0.93
CA ARG A 98 8.54 9.81 -0.31
C ARG A 98 8.02 10.65 -1.50
N LEU A 99 6.71 10.82 -1.64
CA LEU A 99 6.12 11.70 -2.66
C LEU A 99 6.63 13.14 -2.53
N VAL A 100 6.61 13.70 -1.31
CA VAL A 100 7.09 15.07 -1.02
C VAL A 100 8.57 15.20 -1.36
N SER A 101 9.41 14.24 -0.96
CA SER A 101 10.85 14.25 -1.23
C SER A 101 11.15 14.19 -2.72
N ARG A 102 10.50 13.30 -3.48
CA ARG A 102 10.65 13.17 -4.94
C ARG A 102 10.13 14.42 -5.67
N SER A 103 8.99 14.95 -5.27
CA SER A 103 8.44 16.18 -5.86
C SER A 103 9.41 17.34 -5.67
N ARG A 104 9.98 17.48 -4.47
CA ARG A 104 10.98 18.51 -4.18
C ARG A 104 12.23 18.34 -5.04
N ALA A 105 12.76 17.12 -5.17
CA ALA A 105 13.91 16.82 -6.01
C ALA A 105 13.64 17.12 -7.50
N ALA A 106 12.41 16.92 -7.95
CA ALA A 106 11.97 17.24 -9.30
C ALA A 106 11.60 18.73 -9.52
N GLY A 107 11.76 19.58 -8.48
CA GLY A 107 11.39 21.00 -8.54
C GLY A 107 9.87 21.27 -8.52
N VAL A 108 9.06 20.26 -8.20
CA VAL A 108 7.60 20.38 -8.06
C VAL A 108 7.26 20.83 -6.65
N LYS A 109 6.63 21.99 -6.53
CA LYS A 109 6.15 22.51 -5.25
C LYS A 109 4.75 21.98 -4.95
N LEU A 110 4.62 21.19 -3.91
CA LEU A 110 3.32 20.74 -3.38
C LEU A 110 2.77 21.76 -2.37
N ASP A 111 1.46 21.95 -2.40
CA ASP A 111 0.74 22.63 -1.32
C ASP A 111 0.56 21.62 -0.17
N THR A 112 1.31 21.83 0.89
CA THR A 112 1.25 21.02 2.12
C THR A 112 0.43 21.70 3.22
N GLY A 113 -0.26 22.80 2.89
CA GLY A 113 -1.09 23.54 3.84
C GLY A 113 -2.15 22.67 4.50
N GLY A 114 -2.37 22.89 5.79
CA GLY A 114 -3.32 22.12 6.60
C GLY A 114 -2.73 20.87 7.27
N LEU A 115 -1.72 20.23 6.68
CA LEU A 115 -1.10 19.06 7.32
C LEU A 115 -0.17 19.50 8.47
N ASN A 116 -0.22 18.77 9.60
CA ASN A 116 0.70 19.01 10.70
C ASN A 116 2.16 18.85 10.23
N PRO A 117 3.01 19.90 10.37
CA PRO A 117 4.41 19.86 9.92
C PRO A 117 5.23 18.71 10.54
N ALA A 118 4.83 18.19 11.69
CA ALA A 118 5.47 17.05 12.33
C ALA A 118 5.35 15.75 11.49
N PHE A 119 4.39 15.68 10.58
CA PHE A 119 4.22 14.55 9.64
C PHE A 119 5.16 14.66 8.42
N LEU A 120 5.71 15.83 8.15
CA LEU A 120 6.58 16.07 6.99
C LEU A 120 8.05 15.82 7.36
N GLN A 121 8.42 14.55 7.46
CA GLN A 121 9.78 14.12 7.79
C GLN A 121 10.34 13.29 6.64
N PRO A 122 11.55 13.61 6.12
CA PRO A 122 12.19 12.78 5.11
C PRO A 122 12.29 11.32 5.58
N VAL A 123 11.87 10.41 4.75
CA VAL A 123 12.03 8.96 4.97
C VAL A 123 13.03 8.45 3.94
N GLU A 124 14.25 8.21 4.41
CA GLU A 124 15.28 7.53 3.63
C GLU A 124 15.25 6.05 3.99
N ALA A 125 15.31 5.18 2.99
CA ALA A 125 15.32 3.74 3.19
C ALA A 125 16.02 3.07 2.01
N ASP A 126 17.12 2.36 2.28
CA ASP A 126 17.84 1.59 1.27
C ASP A 126 17.00 0.43 0.72
N LEU A 127 16.11 -0.10 1.54
CA LEU A 127 15.17 -1.15 1.12
C LEU A 127 13.82 -0.94 1.79
N ARG A 128 12.77 -0.96 0.98
CA ARG A 128 11.37 -0.98 1.39
C ARG A 128 10.62 -2.04 0.60
N VAL A 129 9.89 -2.89 1.28
CA VAL A 129 9.03 -3.92 0.69
C VAL A 129 7.61 -3.71 1.20
N VAL A 130 6.66 -3.65 0.28
CA VAL A 130 5.23 -3.51 0.63
C VAL A 130 4.44 -4.62 -0.02
N ILE A 131 3.56 -5.25 0.73
CA ILE A 131 2.59 -6.21 0.19
C ILE A 131 1.16 -5.69 0.36
N ASN A 132 0.33 -5.96 -0.64
CA ASN A 132 -1.11 -5.73 -0.62
C ASN A 132 -1.82 -6.96 -1.15
N TRP A 133 -3.08 -7.15 -0.80
CA TRP A 133 -3.90 -8.25 -1.31
C TRP A 133 -5.34 -7.81 -1.60
N ASP A 134 -6.06 -8.61 -2.38
CA ASP A 134 -7.38 -8.25 -2.93
C ASP A 134 -8.58 -8.73 -2.10
N THR A 135 -8.36 -9.33 -0.92
CA THR A 135 -9.44 -9.87 -0.09
C THR A 135 -9.44 -9.28 1.33
N ASP A 136 -10.62 -8.90 1.83
CA ASP A 136 -10.80 -8.29 3.16
C ASP A 136 -10.63 -9.29 4.33
N ALA A 137 -10.90 -10.57 4.07
CA ALA A 137 -10.97 -11.58 5.12
C ALA A 137 -9.72 -12.46 5.25
N SER A 138 -8.70 -12.18 4.45
CA SER A 138 -7.45 -12.96 4.43
C SER A 138 -6.36 -12.28 5.24
N ASP A 139 -5.60 -13.11 5.93
CA ASP A 139 -4.47 -12.73 6.75
C ASP A 139 -3.18 -13.17 6.03
N MET A 140 -2.39 -12.18 5.61
CA MET A 140 -1.20 -12.36 4.78
C MET A 140 -0.01 -11.70 5.47
N ASP A 141 0.91 -12.49 5.99
CA ASP A 141 2.10 -11.99 6.65
C ASP A 141 3.25 -11.70 5.67
N LEU A 142 3.93 -10.59 5.86
CA LEU A 142 5.22 -10.29 5.25
C LEU A 142 6.37 -10.75 6.16
N TRP A 143 7.26 -11.57 5.62
CA TRP A 143 8.49 -11.98 6.28
C TRP A 143 9.70 -11.55 5.47
N VAL A 144 10.65 -10.89 6.09
CA VAL A 144 11.91 -10.52 5.44
C VAL A 144 13.08 -11.01 6.29
N THR A 145 13.96 -11.80 5.67
CA THR A 145 15.18 -12.29 6.32
C THR A 145 16.37 -11.59 5.69
N ASP A 146 17.20 -10.96 6.50
CA ASP A 146 18.43 -10.30 6.06
C ASP A 146 19.58 -11.26 5.84
N ILE A 147 20.73 -10.73 5.38
CA ILE A 147 21.92 -11.52 5.09
C ILE A 147 22.51 -12.24 6.33
N THR A 148 22.21 -11.76 7.53
CA THR A 148 22.67 -12.41 8.78
C THR A 148 21.81 -13.61 9.17
N GLY A 149 20.68 -13.80 8.47
CA GLY A 149 19.68 -14.82 8.77
C GLY A 149 18.64 -14.35 9.80
N GLU A 150 18.69 -13.09 10.23
CA GLU A 150 17.68 -12.53 11.13
C GLU A 150 16.39 -12.27 10.37
N LYS A 151 15.28 -12.87 10.84
CA LYS A 151 13.96 -12.75 10.22
C LYS A 151 13.12 -11.68 10.93
N CYS A 152 12.65 -10.70 10.15
CA CYS A 152 11.65 -9.73 10.55
C CYS A 152 10.26 -10.25 10.16
N TYR A 153 9.33 -10.36 11.12
CA TYR A 153 7.97 -10.86 10.93
C TYR A 153 7.05 -10.39 12.06
N TYR A 154 5.76 -10.71 12.04
CA TYR A 154 4.75 -10.17 12.97
C TYR A 154 5.14 -10.21 14.46
N SER A 155 5.84 -11.25 14.95
CA SER A 155 6.25 -11.36 16.35
C SER A 155 7.69 -10.91 16.62
N HIS A 156 8.48 -10.59 15.59
CA HIS A 156 9.82 -10.00 15.67
C HIS A 156 9.95 -8.86 14.66
N ARG A 157 9.31 -7.75 14.99
CA ARG A 157 9.09 -6.63 14.06
C ARG A 157 10.25 -5.65 13.93
N LEU A 158 11.27 -5.79 14.75
CA LEU A 158 12.45 -4.95 14.74
C LEU A 158 13.69 -5.83 14.81
N THR A 159 14.54 -5.78 13.78
CA THR A 159 15.78 -6.54 13.74
C THR A 159 16.96 -5.75 14.30
N THR A 160 18.03 -6.46 14.65
CA THR A 160 19.30 -5.88 15.17
C THR A 160 19.88 -4.85 14.21
N HIS A 161 19.72 -5.05 12.90
CA HIS A 161 20.24 -4.17 11.85
C HIS A 161 19.23 -3.13 11.36
N GLY A 162 18.17 -2.86 12.14
CA GLY A 162 17.24 -1.77 11.90
C GLY A 162 16.15 -2.08 10.87
N GLY A 163 15.98 -3.33 10.46
CA GLY A 163 14.81 -3.76 9.72
C GLY A 163 13.57 -3.63 10.59
N HIS A 164 12.54 -3.00 10.06
CA HIS A 164 11.29 -2.75 10.76
C HIS A 164 10.10 -3.22 9.94
N LEU A 165 9.23 -4.02 10.53
CA LEU A 165 7.94 -4.40 9.97
C LEU A 165 6.83 -3.50 10.52
N SER A 166 5.92 -3.08 9.66
CA SER A 166 4.69 -2.38 10.04
C SER A 166 3.84 -3.22 10.99
N ARG A 167 2.77 -2.63 11.49
CA ARG A 167 1.79 -3.40 12.27
C ARG A 167 1.23 -4.53 11.41
N ASP A 168 1.05 -5.69 12.02
CA ASP A 168 0.36 -6.84 11.48
C ASP A 168 -1.11 -6.51 11.15
N VAL A 169 -1.50 -6.69 9.88
CA VAL A 169 -2.84 -6.40 9.35
C VAL A 169 -3.60 -7.69 9.12
N THR A 170 -4.29 -8.13 10.15
CA THR A 170 -5.08 -9.38 10.13
C THR A 170 -6.47 -9.24 9.49
N GLN A 171 -6.85 -8.04 9.05
CA GLN A 171 -8.13 -7.72 8.40
C GLN A 171 -7.94 -6.56 7.42
N GLY A 172 -8.68 -6.58 6.32
CA GLY A 172 -8.55 -5.60 5.25
C GLY A 172 -7.65 -6.12 4.12
N TYR A 173 -7.17 -5.23 3.31
CA TYR A 173 -6.43 -5.49 2.06
C TYR A 173 -4.92 -5.25 2.20
N GLY A 174 -4.42 -5.30 3.41
CA GLY A 174 -3.10 -4.78 3.76
C GLY A 174 -3.16 -3.25 3.93
N PRO A 175 -2.07 -2.55 3.66
CA PRO A 175 -0.75 -3.08 3.35
C PRO A 175 0.01 -3.59 4.57
N GLU A 176 1.03 -4.42 4.33
CA GLU A 176 2.14 -4.62 5.25
C GLU A 176 3.43 -4.11 4.63
N GLU A 177 4.29 -3.56 5.46
CA GLU A 177 5.52 -2.90 5.02
C GLU A 177 6.72 -3.36 5.85
N TYR A 178 7.78 -3.76 5.17
CA TYR A 178 9.13 -3.84 5.72
C TYR A 178 9.96 -2.66 5.23
N LEU A 179 10.71 -2.06 6.14
CA LEU A 179 11.59 -0.94 5.83
C LEU A 179 12.91 -1.08 6.60
N VAL A 180 14.04 -0.83 5.92
CA VAL A 180 15.34 -0.66 6.56
C VAL A 180 16.03 0.57 5.98
N ARG A 181 16.49 1.47 6.88
CA ARG A 181 17.11 2.74 6.47
C ARG A 181 18.51 2.57 5.93
N LYS A 182 19.29 1.66 6.53
CA LYS A 182 20.64 1.33 6.12
C LYS A 182 20.75 -0.18 5.98
N ALA A 183 20.56 -0.65 4.76
CA ALA A 183 20.58 -2.07 4.48
C ALA A 183 22.01 -2.61 4.54
N LEU A 184 22.18 -3.79 5.12
CA LEU A 184 23.41 -4.53 4.97
C LEU A 184 23.60 -4.94 3.51
N PRO A 185 24.81 -4.86 2.94
CA PRO A 185 25.03 -5.29 1.57
C PRO A 185 24.87 -6.80 1.45
N GLY A 186 23.98 -7.23 0.55
CA GLY A 186 23.73 -8.65 0.30
C GLY A 186 22.26 -8.96 0.01
N PRO A 187 21.92 -10.24 -0.13
CA PRO A 187 20.56 -10.66 -0.45
C PRO A 187 19.61 -10.54 0.76
N TYR A 188 18.40 -10.13 0.47
CA TYR A 188 17.26 -10.17 1.38
C TYR A 188 16.24 -11.18 0.85
N LEU A 189 15.84 -12.13 1.70
CA LEU A 189 14.81 -13.10 1.36
C LEU A 189 13.44 -12.55 1.77
N VAL A 190 12.62 -12.22 0.77
CA VAL A 190 11.23 -11.77 0.97
C VAL A 190 10.30 -12.95 0.80
N GLN A 191 9.47 -13.20 1.79
CA GLN A 191 8.49 -14.29 1.80
C GLN A 191 7.13 -13.73 2.24
N THR A 192 6.07 -14.33 1.74
CA THR A 192 4.71 -14.10 2.20
C THR A 192 4.15 -15.39 2.75
N HIS A 193 3.43 -15.28 3.85
CA HIS A 193 2.78 -16.41 4.49
C HIS A 193 1.27 -16.18 4.53
N TYR A 194 0.52 -17.08 3.98
CA TYR A 194 -0.94 -17.08 4.10
C TYR A 194 -1.31 -17.77 5.41
N TYR A 195 -1.67 -16.98 6.42
CA TYR A 195 -2.04 -17.52 7.72
C TYR A 195 -3.44 -18.14 7.68
N GLY A 196 -4.39 -17.51 6.99
CA GLY A 196 -5.74 -18.03 6.87
C GLY A 196 -6.76 -17.04 6.34
N THR A 197 -8.00 -17.49 6.28
CA THR A 197 -9.14 -16.62 5.98
C THR A 197 -10.24 -16.81 7.03
N ARG A 198 -10.92 -15.71 7.35
CA ARG A 198 -12.11 -15.70 8.21
C ARG A 198 -13.41 -15.78 7.41
N SER A 199 -13.33 -15.84 6.10
CA SER A 199 -14.49 -15.99 5.24
C SER A 199 -15.04 -17.42 5.32
N GLN A 200 -16.36 -17.54 5.52
CA GLN A 200 -17.06 -18.83 5.45
C GLN A 200 -17.39 -19.24 4.01
N LYS A 201 -17.16 -18.37 3.04
CA LYS A 201 -17.36 -18.68 1.61
C LYS A 201 -16.09 -19.25 1.04
N MET A 202 -16.20 -20.21 0.10
CA MET A 202 -15.06 -20.58 -0.74
C MET A 202 -14.63 -19.33 -1.51
N LEU A 203 -13.49 -18.77 -1.11
CA LEU A 203 -12.92 -17.61 -1.78
C LEU A 203 -12.17 -18.06 -3.03
N ALA A 204 -12.18 -17.21 -4.04
CA ALA A 204 -11.23 -17.28 -5.10
C ALA A 204 -9.79 -17.22 -4.53
N PRO A 205 -8.77 -17.68 -5.25
CA PRO A 205 -7.38 -17.50 -4.83
C PRO A 205 -7.10 -16.04 -4.48
N VAL A 206 -6.42 -15.79 -3.35
CA VAL A 206 -5.99 -14.45 -2.96
C VAL A 206 -4.86 -14.02 -3.89
N THR A 207 -5.01 -12.85 -4.51
CA THR A 207 -3.92 -12.24 -5.28
C THR A 207 -3.16 -11.28 -4.39
N LEU A 208 -1.86 -11.51 -4.28
CA LEU A 208 -0.93 -10.67 -3.54
C LEU A 208 -0.09 -9.87 -4.53
N TYR A 209 0.09 -8.59 -4.23
CA TYR A 209 0.96 -7.67 -4.95
C TYR A 209 2.10 -7.27 -4.02
N ALA A 210 3.33 -7.46 -4.48
CA ALA A 210 4.53 -7.06 -3.76
C ALA A 210 5.27 -5.98 -4.55
N GLU A 211 5.67 -4.92 -3.88
CA GLU A 211 6.45 -3.82 -4.42
C GLU A 211 7.75 -3.71 -3.63
N VAL A 212 8.86 -3.66 -4.35
CA VAL A 212 10.19 -3.53 -3.76
C VAL A 212 10.80 -2.22 -4.24
N TYR A 213 11.24 -1.39 -3.31
CA TYR A 213 11.91 -0.13 -3.56
C TYR A 213 13.32 -0.20 -3.00
N THR A 214 14.30 0.16 -3.82
CA THR A 214 15.71 0.31 -3.46
C THR A 214 16.16 1.69 -3.86
N ASP A 215 16.95 2.35 -3.02
CA ASP A 215 17.60 3.64 -3.34
C ASP A 215 19.02 3.38 -3.84
#